data_5e5fd0623afe717795f7dcbeebf8349a
#
_entry.id   5e5fd0623afe717795f7dcbeebf8349a
#
_cell.length_a   1.000
_cell.length_b   1.000
_cell.length_c   1.000
_cell.angle_alpha   90.00
_cell.angle_beta   90.00
_cell.angle_gamma   90.00
#
_symmetry.space_group_name_H-M   'P 1'
#
loop_
_entity.id
_entity.type
_entity.pdbx_description
1 polymer ?
#
loop_
_entity_poly.entity_id
_entity_poly.type
_entity_poly.pdbx_seq_one_letter_code
_entity_poly.pdbx_strand_id
1 'polypeptide(L)'
;TIYYAFMPYLAEQSQMEKVSSWGYAYGFAGGSLILILHLVVLVTGAFGLTDAYGPWTLTFAFVTTSLWWLGFGLPFFRNTPEPEIANERSYGSIMEAVGDGFNEVRSTFREVKKYRILVIYLISYLLFYDVLHTVGGVATSFAENDLRLPVLMNFVLILLANIIAIPMSVVGGMLAARYGAKSVLGGSIGVYMVVLILATRFSPSQRRSTSPIKPPNRS
;
A
#
# COMPACT_ATOMS: atom_id res chain seq x y z
N THR A 1 4.79 2.50 9.51
CA THR A 1 5.68 3.57 9.91
C THR A 1 6.39 3.24 11.22
N ILE A 2 5.74 3.15 12.39
CA ILE A 2 6.40 2.71 13.64
C ILE A 2 6.98 1.30 13.46
N TYR A 3 6.28 0.37 12.83
CA TYR A 3 6.74 -0.97 12.51
C TYR A 3 8.09 -0.99 11.77
N TYR A 4 8.31 -0.09 10.80
CA TYR A 4 9.58 0.00 10.08
C TYR A 4 10.73 0.53 10.93
N ALA A 5 10.46 1.22 12.04
CA ALA A 5 11.49 1.68 12.96
C ALA A 5 12.21 0.53 13.69
N PHE A 6 11.56 -0.64 13.80
CA PHE A 6 12.17 -1.84 14.38
C PHE A 6 13.11 -2.58 13.43
N MET A 7 13.00 -2.34 12.11
CA MET A 7 13.79 -3.07 11.12
C MET A 7 15.30 -3.01 11.34
N PRO A 8 15.94 -1.87 11.67
CA PRO A 8 17.36 -1.80 11.94
C PRO A 8 17.83 -2.63 13.15
N TYR A 9 16.91 -2.95 14.07
CA TYR A 9 17.21 -3.76 15.27
C TYR A 9 16.97 -5.26 15.04
N LEU A 10 16.21 -5.62 14.00
CA LEU A 10 15.84 -7.00 13.70
C LEU A 10 16.75 -7.67 12.66
N ALA A 11 17.45 -6.87 11.84
CA ALA A 11 18.28 -7.38 10.76
C ALA A 11 19.59 -6.62 10.63
N GLU A 12 20.67 -7.32 10.28
CA GLU A 12 21.92 -6.70 9.88
C GLU A 12 21.74 -5.87 8.61
N GLN A 13 22.50 -4.80 8.47
CA GLN A 13 22.40 -3.89 7.32
C GLN A 13 22.57 -4.58 5.97
N SER A 14 23.39 -5.64 5.92
CA SER A 14 23.61 -6.49 4.75
C SER A 14 22.39 -7.33 4.34
N GLN A 15 21.48 -7.61 5.28
CA GLN A 15 20.29 -8.44 5.07
C GLN A 15 18.99 -7.63 5.01
N MET A 16 19.05 -6.34 5.24
CA MET A 16 17.88 -5.48 5.38
C MET A 16 16.98 -5.48 4.14
N GLU A 17 17.56 -5.47 2.93
CA GLU A 17 16.81 -5.54 1.68
C GLU A 17 16.07 -6.87 1.52
N LYS A 18 16.71 -7.97 1.92
CA LYS A 18 16.11 -9.31 1.88
C LYS A 18 14.97 -9.42 2.89
N VAL A 19 15.16 -8.98 4.12
CA VAL A 19 14.13 -9.02 5.17
C VAL A 19 12.95 -8.15 4.79
N SER A 20 13.20 -6.94 4.27
CA SER A 20 12.16 -6.05 3.78
C SER A 20 11.34 -6.67 2.64
N SER A 21 12.00 -7.24 1.63
CA SER A 21 11.31 -7.83 0.48
C SER A 21 10.45 -9.05 0.85
N TRP A 22 10.92 -9.89 1.76
CA TRP A 22 10.14 -11.00 2.30
C TRP A 22 8.98 -10.49 3.17
N GLY A 23 9.19 -9.43 3.96
CA GLY A 23 8.13 -8.79 4.72
C GLY A 23 6.97 -8.32 3.81
N TYR A 24 7.29 -7.68 2.68
CA TYR A 24 6.29 -7.31 1.68
C TYR A 24 5.60 -8.54 1.05
N ALA A 25 6.36 -9.60 0.72
CA ALA A 25 5.79 -10.83 0.18
C ALA A 25 4.77 -11.47 1.15
N TYR A 26 5.10 -11.56 2.43
CA TYR A 26 4.19 -12.05 3.46
C TYR A 26 2.99 -11.12 3.65
N GLY A 27 3.18 -9.80 3.54
CA GLY A 27 2.09 -8.83 3.59
C GLY A 27 1.08 -9.04 2.45
N PHE A 28 1.55 -9.19 1.21
CA PHE A 28 0.70 -9.51 0.06
C PHE A 28 0.03 -10.88 0.19
N ALA A 29 0.73 -11.88 0.70
CA ALA A 29 0.15 -13.20 0.96
C ALA A 29 -0.97 -13.14 2.00
N GLY A 30 -0.74 -12.46 3.13
CA GLY A 30 -1.73 -12.25 4.17
C GLY A 30 -2.96 -11.48 3.67
N GLY A 31 -2.74 -10.40 2.91
CA GLY A 31 -3.81 -9.64 2.26
C GLY A 31 -4.60 -10.48 1.25
N SER A 32 -3.93 -11.35 0.49
CA SER A 32 -4.61 -12.27 -0.43
C SER A 32 -5.48 -13.29 0.30
N LEU A 33 -5.00 -13.85 1.40
CA LEU A 33 -5.77 -14.85 2.18
C LEU A 33 -7.06 -14.27 2.74
N ILE A 34 -7.02 -13.09 3.36
CA ILE A 34 -8.23 -12.45 3.89
C ILE A 34 -9.18 -12.03 2.76
N LEU A 35 -8.66 -11.58 1.62
CA LEU A 35 -9.48 -11.24 0.46
C LEU A 35 -10.15 -12.48 -0.15
N ILE A 36 -9.45 -13.62 -0.22
CA ILE A 36 -10.04 -14.90 -0.64
C ILE A 36 -11.19 -15.29 0.29
N LEU A 37 -11.00 -15.16 1.61
CA LEU A 37 -12.06 -15.41 2.58
C LEU A 37 -13.30 -14.58 2.26
N HIS A 38 -13.15 -13.28 2.06
CA HIS A 38 -14.27 -12.38 1.74
C HIS A 38 -14.93 -12.73 0.42
N LEU A 39 -14.14 -13.07 -0.62
CA LEU A 39 -14.66 -13.51 -1.91
C LEU A 39 -15.47 -14.81 -1.81
N VAL A 40 -14.96 -15.80 -1.07
CA VAL A 40 -15.66 -17.08 -0.86
C VAL A 40 -16.99 -16.83 -0.15
N VAL A 41 -17.01 -16.01 0.91
CA VAL A 41 -18.23 -15.68 1.63
C VAL A 41 -19.24 -15.00 0.71
N LEU A 42 -18.79 -14.02 -0.08
CA LEU A 42 -19.67 -13.27 -1.00
C LEU A 42 -20.22 -14.16 -2.11
N VAL A 43 -19.40 -15.01 -2.74
CA VAL A 43 -19.80 -15.87 -3.86
C VAL A 43 -20.73 -17.01 -3.41
N THR A 44 -20.46 -17.58 -2.23
CA THR A 44 -21.30 -18.65 -1.67
C THR A 44 -22.57 -18.14 -1.01
N GLY A 45 -22.67 -16.84 -0.75
CA GLY A 45 -23.74 -16.26 0.06
C GLY A 45 -23.74 -16.75 1.51
N ALA A 46 -22.60 -17.21 2.01
CA ALA A 46 -22.48 -17.68 3.37
C ALA A 46 -22.92 -16.58 4.35
N PHE A 47 -23.59 -16.99 5.43
CA PHE A 47 -24.17 -16.09 6.42
C PHE A 47 -25.23 -15.10 5.86
N GLY A 48 -25.80 -15.37 4.66
CA GLY A 48 -26.72 -14.46 3.98
C GLY A 48 -26.08 -13.21 3.38
N LEU A 49 -24.75 -13.18 3.26
CA LEU A 49 -23.97 -12.04 2.75
C LEU A 49 -23.82 -12.15 1.23
N THR A 50 -24.81 -11.68 0.49
CA THR A 50 -24.87 -11.76 -0.99
C THR A 50 -24.62 -10.41 -1.67
N ASP A 51 -24.81 -9.30 -0.95
CA ASP A 51 -24.60 -7.94 -1.45
C ASP A 51 -23.23 -7.42 -0.99
N ALA A 52 -22.33 -7.15 -1.94
CA ALA A 52 -20.97 -6.68 -1.66
C ALA A 52 -20.92 -5.34 -0.89
N TYR A 53 -21.92 -4.49 -1.08
CA TYR A 53 -22.05 -3.19 -0.40
C TYR A 53 -23.08 -3.19 0.72
N GLY A 54 -23.66 -4.34 1.01
CA GLY A 54 -24.61 -4.49 2.10
C GLY A 54 -24.00 -4.17 3.46
N PRO A 55 -24.72 -3.56 4.39
CA PRO A 55 -24.17 -3.13 5.68
C PRO A 55 -23.62 -4.30 6.51
N TRP A 56 -24.24 -5.46 6.43
CA TRP A 56 -23.77 -6.66 7.13
C TRP A 56 -22.52 -7.26 6.49
N THR A 57 -22.40 -7.24 5.16
CA THR A 57 -21.19 -7.68 4.44
C THR A 57 -20.00 -6.77 4.76
N LEU A 58 -20.22 -5.46 4.76
CA LEU A 58 -19.18 -4.51 5.16
C LEU A 58 -18.77 -4.69 6.62
N THR A 59 -19.74 -4.85 7.53
CA THR A 59 -19.45 -5.12 8.95
C THR A 59 -18.63 -6.39 9.10
N PHE A 60 -19.02 -7.47 8.44
CA PHE A 60 -18.27 -8.74 8.45
C PHE A 60 -16.83 -8.53 7.94
N ALA A 61 -16.66 -7.83 6.82
CA ALA A 61 -15.34 -7.57 6.24
C ALA A 61 -14.46 -6.75 7.20
N PHE A 62 -14.98 -5.70 7.84
CA PHE A 62 -14.23 -4.89 8.80
C PHE A 62 -13.87 -5.67 10.06
N VAL A 63 -14.80 -6.41 10.63
CA VAL A 63 -14.57 -7.20 11.86
C VAL A 63 -13.53 -8.28 11.59
N THR A 64 -13.68 -9.06 10.53
CA THR A 64 -12.73 -10.15 10.21
C THR A 64 -11.35 -9.61 9.87
N THR A 65 -11.25 -8.49 9.15
CA THR A 65 -9.96 -7.83 8.89
C THR A 65 -9.31 -7.30 10.18
N SER A 66 -10.10 -6.74 11.10
CA SER A 66 -9.58 -6.26 12.39
C SER A 66 -9.07 -7.41 13.26
N LEU A 67 -9.82 -8.53 13.30
CA LEU A 67 -9.38 -9.74 13.99
C LEU A 67 -8.14 -10.36 13.36
N TRP A 68 -8.03 -10.32 12.04
CA TRP A 68 -6.85 -10.74 11.31
C TRP A 68 -5.63 -9.93 11.71
N TRP A 69 -5.74 -8.61 11.72
CA TRP A 69 -4.67 -7.72 12.14
C TRP A 69 -4.26 -7.93 13.60
N LEU A 70 -5.24 -8.09 14.48
CA LEU A 70 -4.99 -8.37 15.90
C LEU A 70 -4.25 -9.70 16.07
N GLY A 71 -4.71 -10.74 15.35
CA GLY A 71 -4.12 -12.08 15.43
C GLY A 71 -2.65 -12.12 15.01
N PHE A 72 -2.27 -11.37 13.98
CA PHE A 72 -0.88 -11.26 13.53
C PHE A 72 -0.08 -10.17 14.27
N GLY A 73 -0.76 -9.17 14.83
CA GLY A 73 -0.13 -8.13 15.64
C GLY A 73 0.31 -8.63 17.02
N LEU A 74 -0.49 -9.49 17.68
CA LEU A 74 -0.18 -10.00 19.01
C LEU A 74 1.18 -10.70 19.12
N PRO A 75 1.58 -11.63 18.19
CA PRO A 75 2.90 -12.24 18.23
C PRO A 75 4.04 -11.23 18.11
N PHE A 76 3.84 -10.17 17.29
CA PHE A 76 4.83 -9.10 17.18
C PHE A 76 5.04 -8.39 18.53
N PHE A 77 3.98 -7.95 19.19
CA PHE A 77 4.09 -7.27 20.48
C PHE A 77 4.64 -8.15 21.61
N ARG A 78 4.41 -9.46 21.54
CA ARG A 78 4.90 -10.39 22.56
C ARG A 78 6.35 -10.81 22.39
N ASN A 79 6.82 -10.90 21.12
CA ASN A 79 8.10 -11.54 20.81
C ASN A 79 9.17 -10.55 20.33
N THR A 80 8.79 -9.31 19.98
CA THR A 80 9.77 -8.32 19.53
C THR A 80 10.26 -7.52 20.75
N PRO A 81 11.55 -7.62 21.10
CA PRO A 81 12.12 -6.81 22.17
C PRO A 81 12.08 -5.33 21.78
N GLU A 82 11.77 -4.47 22.73
CA GLU A 82 11.89 -3.04 22.51
C GLU A 82 13.38 -2.66 22.37
N PRO A 83 13.72 -1.79 21.41
CA PRO A 83 15.08 -1.30 21.30
C PRO A 83 15.46 -0.53 22.57
N GLU A 84 16.65 -0.77 23.10
CA GLU A 84 17.18 -0.02 24.23
C GLU A 84 17.22 1.48 23.88
N ILE A 85 16.34 2.25 24.50
CA ILE A 85 16.32 3.70 24.35
C ILE A 85 17.45 4.26 25.21
N ALA A 86 18.49 4.77 24.60
CA ALA A 86 19.70 5.28 25.26
C ALA A 86 19.44 6.40 26.30
N ASN A 87 18.23 6.94 26.37
CA ASN A 87 17.77 7.92 27.37
C ASN A 87 16.31 7.61 27.74
N GLU A 88 16.09 6.68 28.66
CA GLU A 88 14.77 6.54 29.29
C GLU A 88 14.45 7.81 30.09
N ARG A 89 13.65 8.68 29.50
CA ARG A 89 13.05 9.80 30.24
C ARG A 89 11.82 9.24 30.98
N SER A 90 11.92 9.18 32.30
CA SER A 90 10.74 8.90 33.14
C SER A 90 9.85 10.13 33.14
N TYR A 91 8.65 10.01 32.55
CA TYR A 91 7.65 11.07 32.52
C TYR A 91 6.71 10.96 33.74
N GLY A 92 6.54 12.07 34.45
CA GLY A 92 5.62 12.13 35.60
C GLY A 92 4.15 12.17 35.19
N SER A 93 3.83 12.57 33.95
CA SER A 93 2.47 12.59 33.42
C SER A 93 2.43 12.38 31.90
N ILE A 94 1.28 11.92 31.39
CA ILE A 94 1.04 11.76 29.93
C ILE A 94 1.15 13.12 29.20
N MET A 95 0.73 14.21 29.86
CA MET A 95 0.79 15.55 29.25
C MET A 95 2.22 16.03 29.07
N GLU A 96 3.11 15.71 30.00
CA GLU A 96 4.55 15.99 29.91
C GLU A 96 5.18 15.19 28.75
N ALA A 97 4.88 13.90 28.65
CA ALA A 97 5.33 13.05 27.55
C ALA A 97 4.86 13.55 26.18
N VAL A 98 3.62 14.00 26.07
CA VAL A 98 3.08 14.61 24.83
C VAL A 98 3.77 15.94 24.50
N GLY A 99 4.00 16.78 25.52
CA GLY A 99 4.70 18.06 25.34
C GLY A 99 6.14 17.88 24.86
N ASP A 100 6.86 16.95 25.47
CA ASP A 100 8.22 16.61 25.08
C ASP A 100 8.27 15.96 23.67
N GLY A 101 7.36 15.05 23.38
CA GLY A 101 7.24 14.47 22.04
C GLY A 101 6.98 15.53 20.96
N PHE A 102 6.14 16.52 21.22
CA PHE A 102 5.91 17.63 20.30
C PHE A 102 7.16 18.51 20.11
N ASN A 103 7.87 18.80 21.20
CA ASN A 103 9.12 19.54 21.13
C ASN A 103 10.21 18.78 20.38
N GLU A 104 10.28 17.47 20.55
CA GLU A 104 11.23 16.61 19.84
C GLU A 104 10.93 16.55 18.34
N VAL A 105 9.67 16.41 17.94
CA VAL A 105 9.24 16.52 16.54
C VAL A 105 9.61 17.88 15.95
N ARG A 106 9.37 18.97 16.69
CA ARG A 106 9.72 20.32 16.25
C ARG A 106 11.23 20.52 16.10
N SER A 107 12.02 20.01 17.05
CA SER A 107 13.50 20.08 17.00
C SER A 107 14.03 19.25 15.82
N THR A 108 13.53 18.04 15.64
CA THR A 108 13.85 17.18 14.51
C THR A 108 13.51 17.86 13.17
N PHE A 109 12.36 18.50 13.07
CA PHE A 109 11.96 19.24 11.86
C PHE A 109 12.89 20.43 11.56
N ARG A 110 13.42 21.08 12.63
CA ARG A 110 14.41 22.15 12.48
C ARG A 110 15.78 21.60 12.06
N GLU A 111 16.18 20.46 12.59
CA GLU A 111 17.44 19.80 12.25
C GLU A 111 17.42 19.22 10.84
N VAL A 112 16.33 18.56 10.44
CA VAL A 112 16.14 18.02 9.08
C VAL A 112 16.34 19.11 8.03
N LYS A 113 15.89 20.34 8.28
CA LYS A 113 16.09 21.48 7.36
C LYS A 113 17.57 21.81 7.11
N LYS A 114 18.48 21.45 8.01
CA LYS A 114 19.93 21.65 7.83
C LYS A 114 20.51 20.67 6.80
N TYR A 115 19.87 19.52 6.58
CA TYR A 115 20.32 18.47 5.68
C TYR A 115 19.54 18.49 4.37
N ARG A 116 19.99 19.29 3.41
CA ARG A 116 19.34 19.46 2.10
C ARG A 116 19.03 18.13 1.40
N ILE A 117 19.94 17.15 1.47
CA ILE A 117 19.78 15.84 0.85
C ILE A 117 18.62 15.08 1.49
N LEU A 118 18.47 15.15 2.82
CA LEU A 118 17.39 14.50 3.54
C LEU A 118 16.03 15.12 3.21
N VAL A 119 15.97 16.46 3.09
CA VAL A 119 14.73 17.15 2.69
C VAL A 119 14.30 16.73 1.27
N ILE A 120 15.24 16.71 0.32
CA ILE A 120 14.95 16.28 -1.06
C ILE A 120 14.45 14.83 -1.08
N TYR A 121 15.10 13.95 -0.31
CA TYR A 121 14.68 12.56 -0.18
C TYR A 121 13.25 12.42 0.37
N LEU A 122 12.92 13.13 1.45
CA LEU A 122 11.60 13.08 2.08
C LEU A 122 10.50 13.61 1.14
N ILE A 123 10.75 14.71 0.43
CA ILE A 123 9.81 15.25 -0.56
C ILE A 123 9.62 14.26 -1.72
N SER A 124 10.71 13.70 -2.25
CA SER A 124 10.65 12.72 -3.33
C SER A 124 9.89 11.46 -2.90
N TYR A 125 10.13 10.98 -1.69
CA TYR A 125 9.42 9.84 -1.12
C TYR A 125 7.92 10.12 -0.97
N LEU A 126 7.55 11.29 -0.42
CA LEU A 126 6.16 11.69 -0.25
C LEU A 126 5.43 11.74 -1.60
N LEU A 127 6.01 12.41 -2.60
CA LEU A 127 5.41 12.51 -3.94
C LEU A 127 5.28 11.15 -4.62
N PHE A 128 6.30 10.32 -4.53
CA PHE A 128 6.27 8.98 -5.11
C PHE A 128 5.21 8.08 -4.46
N TYR A 129 5.14 8.12 -3.13
CA TYR A 129 4.19 7.33 -2.37
C TYR A 129 2.74 7.76 -2.64
N ASP A 130 2.49 9.07 -2.72
CA ASP A 130 1.19 9.64 -3.05
C ASP A 130 0.71 9.22 -4.44
N VAL A 131 1.59 9.28 -5.45
CA VAL A 131 1.27 8.83 -6.81
C VAL A 131 0.89 7.35 -6.85
N LEU A 132 1.63 6.48 -6.15
CA LEU A 132 1.31 5.05 -6.12
C LEU A 132 -0.08 4.77 -5.54
N HIS A 133 -0.42 5.42 -4.43
CA HIS A 133 -1.73 5.26 -3.80
C HIS A 133 -2.86 5.85 -4.64
N THR A 134 -2.65 7.03 -5.22
CA THR A 134 -3.63 7.69 -6.07
C THR A 134 -3.96 6.86 -7.30
N VAL A 135 -2.94 6.33 -7.98
CA VAL A 135 -3.17 5.49 -9.17
C VAL A 135 -3.91 4.20 -8.82
N GLY A 136 -3.61 3.56 -7.67
CA GLY A 136 -4.37 2.40 -7.21
C GLY A 136 -5.86 2.70 -7.01
N GLY A 137 -6.18 3.81 -6.34
CA GLY A 137 -7.56 4.27 -6.14
C GLY A 137 -8.27 4.63 -7.45
N VAL A 138 -7.59 5.38 -8.33
CA VAL A 138 -8.13 5.76 -9.64
C VAL A 138 -8.37 4.54 -10.52
N ALA A 139 -7.45 3.56 -10.52
CA ALA A 139 -7.61 2.34 -11.31
C ALA A 139 -8.87 1.56 -10.91
N THR A 140 -9.16 1.45 -9.62
CA THR A 140 -10.39 0.81 -9.12
C THR A 140 -11.64 1.58 -9.56
N SER A 141 -11.65 2.91 -9.38
CA SER A 141 -12.77 3.76 -9.82
C SER A 141 -12.98 3.71 -11.34
N PHE A 142 -11.91 3.66 -12.12
CA PHE A 142 -11.96 3.51 -13.56
C PHE A 142 -12.57 2.16 -13.97
N ALA A 143 -12.18 1.08 -13.29
CA ALA A 143 -12.73 -0.25 -13.54
C ALA A 143 -14.25 -0.29 -13.28
N GLU A 144 -14.73 0.35 -12.22
CA GLU A 144 -16.16 0.38 -11.88
C GLU A 144 -16.96 1.33 -12.77
N ASN A 145 -16.50 2.55 -12.96
CA ASN A 145 -17.32 3.60 -13.58
C ASN A 145 -17.19 3.64 -15.11
N ASP A 146 -15.96 3.48 -15.65
CA ASP A 146 -15.71 3.58 -17.07
C ASP A 146 -15.82 2.22 -17.78
N LEU A 147 -15.24 1.16 -17.19
CA LEU A 147 -15.30 -0.19 -17.75
C LEU A 147 -16.57 -0.94 -17.30
N ARG A 148 -17.31 -0.41 -16.33
CA ARG A 148 -18.54 -1.00 -15.76
C ARG A 148 -18.35 -2.46 -15.36
N LEU A 149 -17.18 -2.78 -14.81
CA LEU A 149 -16.90 -4.12 -14.34
C LEU A 149 -17.75 -4.42 -13.09
N PRO A 150 -18.30 -5.64 -12.98
CA PRO A 150 -18.95 -6.06 -11.75
C PRO A 150 -17.99 -5.96 -10.56
N VAL A 151 -18.52 -5.62 -9.39
CA VAL A 151 -17.73 -5.50 -8.14
C VAL A 151 -16.89 -6.75 -7.88
N LEU A 152 -17.46 -7.92 -8.12
CA LEU A 152 -16.75 -9.20 -7.98
C LEU A 152 -15.49 -9.24 -8.86
N MET A 153 -15.55 -8.72 -10.08
CA MET A 153 -14.40 -8.68 -11.00
C MET A 153 -13.31 -7.76 -10.45
N ASN A 154 -13.65 -6.63 -9.83
CA ASN A 154 -12.68 -5.75 -9.16
C ASN A 154 -11.94 -6.49 -8.05
N PHE A 155 -12.64 -7.23 -7.19
CA PHE A 155 -12.01 -8.04 -6.15
C PHE A 155 -11.07 -9.09 -6.73
N VAL A 156 -11.46 -9.75 -7.82
CA VAL A 156 -10.62 -10.73 -8.52
C VAL A 156 -9.36 -10.07 -9.10
N LEU A 157 -9.47 -8.88 -9.70
CA LEU A 157 -8.33 -8.13 -10.22
C LEU A 157 -7.37 -7.71 -9.10
N ILE A 158 -7.88 -7.22 -7.97
CA ILE A 158 -7.08 -6.87 -6.80
C ILE A 158 -6.38 -8.12 -6.25
N LEU A 159 -7.09 -9.25 -6.16
CA LEU A 159 -6.50 -10.51 -5.71
C LEU A 159 -5.37 -10.97 -6.64
N LEU A 160 -5.58 -10.92 -7.96
CA LEU A 160 -4.58 -11.28 -8.95
C LEU A 160 -3.35 -10.38 -8.84
N ALA A 161 -3.54 -9.06 -8.70
CA ALA A 161 -2.46 -8.11 -8.49
C ALA A 161 -1.63 -8.44 -7.23
N ASN A 162 -2.29 -8.75 -6.11
CA ASN A 162 -1.61 -9.17 -4.87
C ASN A 162 -0.84 -10.48 -5.05
N ILE A 163 -1.41 -11.49 -5.70
CA ILE A 163 -0.74 -12.77 -5.96
C ILE A 163 0.52 -12.58 -6.81
N ILE A 164 0.45 -11.72 -7.84
CA ILE A 164 1.61 -11.38 -8.67
C ILE A 164 2.66 -10.59 -7.84
N ALA A 165 2.21 -9.72 -6.95
CA ALA A 165 3.10 -8.91 -6.11
C ALA A 165 3.94 -9.77 -5.15
N ILE A 166 3.48 -10.95 -4.73
CA ILE A 166 4.23 -11.86 -3.86
C ILE A 166 5.61 -12.21 -4.46
N PRO A 167 5.70 -12.90 -5.61
CA PRO A 167 7.00 -13.20 -6.22
C PRO A 167 7.75 -11.95 -6.67
N MET A 168 7.04 -10.92 -7.15
CA MET A 168 7.66 -9.69 -7.63
C MET A 168 8.33 -8.88 -6.53
N SER A 169 7.84 -8.91 -5.29
CA SER A 169 8.52 -8.28 -4.15
C SER A 169 9.84 -8.96 -3.84
N VAL A 170 9.90 -10.28 -3.87
CA VAL A 170 11.15 -11.06 -3.67
C VAL A 170 12.14 -10.80 -4.81
N VAL A 171 11.67 -10.85 -6.05
CA VAL A 171 12.50 -10.54 -7.24
C VAL A 171 13.03 -9.11 -7.16
N GLY A 172 12.20 -8.15 -6.79
CA GLY A 172 12.60 -6.75 -6.59
C GLY A 172 13.70 -6.61 -5.55
N GLY A 173 13.59 -7.29 -4.41
CA GLY A 173 14.63 -7.32 -3.38
C GLY A 173 15.94 -7.94 -3.87
N MET A 174 15.89 -9.05 -4.63
CA MET A 174 17.08 -9.66 -5.22
C MET A 174 17.75 -8.74 -6.25
N LEU A 175 16.97 -8.05 -7.07
CA LEU A 175 17.49 -7.07 -8.03
C LEU A 175 18.11 -5.87 -7.30
N ALA A 176 17.48 -5.37 -6.24
CA ALA A 176 18.00 -4.28 -5.43
C ALA A 176 19.33 -4.63 -4.76
N ALA A 177 19.46 -5.86 -4.23
CA ALA A 177 20.71 -6.36 -3.68
C ALA A 177 21.83 -6.50 -4.74
N ARG A 178 21.47 -6.81 -6.00
CA ARG A 178 22.46 -7.01 -7.07
C ARG A 178 22.85 -5.72 -7.80
N TYR A 179 21.90 -4.85 -8.11
CA TYR A 179 22.09 -3.66 -8.95
C TYR A 179 21.99 -2.34 -8.18
N GLY A 180 21.69 -2.42 -6.89
CA GLY A 180 21.45 -1.27 -6.02
C GLY A 180 20.01 -0.76 -6.09
N ALA A 181 19.49 -0.36 -4.93
CA ALA A 181 18.11 0.07 -4.77
C ALA A 181 17.72 1.26 -5.69
N LYS A 182 18.64 2.22 -5.90
CA LYS A 182 18.38 3.38 -6.77
C LYS A 182 18.14 2.99 -8.22
N SER A 183 18.92 2.05 -8.77
CA SER A 183 18.79 1.60 -10.16
C SER A 183 17.48 0.85 -10.38
N VAL A 184 17.11 -0.02 -9.45
CA VAL A 184 15.86 -0.79 -9.50
C VAL A 184 14.66 0.14 -9.36
N LEU A 185 14.70 1.10 -8.45
CA LEU A 185 13.64 2.11 -8.30
C LEU A 185 13.47 2.94 -9.57
N GLY A 186 14.58 3.43 -10.16
CA GLY A 186 14.55 4.18 -11.41
C GLY A 186 13.95 3.38 -12.58
N GLY A 187 14.34 2.10 -12.71
CA GLY A 187 13.77 1.17 -13.68
C GLY A 187 12.26 0.95 -13.47
N SER A 188 11.84 0.75 -12.23
CA SER A 188 10.42 0.58 -11.88
C SER A 188 9.58 1.81 -12.22
N ILE A 189 10.09 3.01 -11.93
CA ILE A 189 9.44 4.28 -12.30
C ILE A 189 9.32 4.37 -13.82
N GLY A 190 10.37 4.01 -14.56
CA GLY A 190 10.36 4.02 -16.04
C GLY A 190 9.28 3.10 -16.61
N VAL A 191 9.19 1.86 -16.11
CA VAL A 191 8.13 0.91 -16.51
C VAL A 191 6.74 1.45 -16.17
N TYR A 192 6.58 2.02 -14.99
CA TYR A 192 5.31 2.60 -14.56
C TYR A 192 4.86 3.76 -15.46
N MET A 193 5.78 4.65 -15.85
CA MET A 193 5.50 5.75 -16.78
C MET A 193 5.06 5.24 -18.15
N VAL A 194 5.72 4.20 -18.68
CA VAL A 194 5.32 3.56 -19.94
C VAL A 194 3.91 3.00 -19.85
N VAL A 195 3.59 2.29 -18.78
CA VAL A 195 2.24 1.73 -18.57
C VAL A 195 1.19 2.83 -18.50
N LEU A 196 1.44 3.93 -17.78
CA LEU A 196 0.50 5.06 -17.70
C LEU A 196 0.27 5.70 -19.07
N ILE A 197 1.33 5.93 -19.87
CA ILE A 197 1.22 6.48 -21.22
C ILE A 197 0.39 5.54 -22.12
N LEU A 198 0.63 4.23 -22.05
CA LEU A 198 -0.17 3.26 -22.79
C LEU A 198 -1.63 3.27 -22.32
N ALA A 199 -1.89 3.32 -21.03
CA ALA A 199 -3.26 3.37 -20.49
C ALA A 199 -4.04 4.58 -21.01
N THR A 200 -3.42 5.76 -21.08
CA THR A 200 -4.08 6.96 -21.65
C THR A 200 -4.41 6.81 -23.13
N ARG A 201 -3.58 6.09 -23.91
CA ARG A 201 -3.81 5.84 -25.34
C ARG A 201 -4.99 4.89 -25.57
N PHE A 202 -5.22 3.94 -24.67
CA PHE A 202 -6.27 2.93 -24.80
C PHE A 202 -7.56 3.29 -24.05
N SER A 203 -7.64 4.46 -23.41
CA SER A 203 -8.84 4.90 -22.68
C SER A 203 -10.05 5.05 -23.62
N PRO A 204 -11.20 4.41 -23.33
CA PRO A 204 -12.40 4.47 -24.17
C PRO A 204 -12.99 5.88 -24.32
N SER A 205 -12.70 6.79 -23.39
CA SER A 205 -13.16 8.17 -23.44
C SER A 205 -12.66 8.93 -24.66
N GLN A 206 -11.45 8.66 -25.12
CA GLN A 206 -10.91 9.26 -26.36
C GLN A 206 -11.59 8.71 -27.63
N ARG A 207 -12.05 7.48 -27.63
CA ARG A 207 -12.76 6.91 -28.80
C ARG A 207 -14.13 7.55 -29.01
N ARG A 208 -14.80 8.06 -27.97
CA ARG A 208 -16.10 8.77 -28.08
C ARG A 208 -15.94 10.17 -28.66
N SER A 209 -14.82 10.82 -28.44
CA SER A 209 -14.55 12.16 -28.96
C SER A 209 -14.24 12.18 -30.46
N THR A 210 -13.84 11.05 -31.05
CA THR A 210 -13.52 10.94 -32.49
C THR A 210 -14.63 10.33 -33.33
N SER A 211 -15.78 9.94 -32.71
CA SER A 211 -16.96 9.52 -33.51
C SER A 211 -17.62 10.76 -34.11
N PRO A 212 -17.83 10.85 -35.45
CA PRO A 212 -18.50 11.97 -36.07
C PRO A 212 -19.92 12.12 -35.52
N ILE A 213 -20.27 13.33 -35.15
CA ILE A 213 -21.62 13.69 -34.69
C ILE A 213 -22.61 13.27 -35.77
N LYS A 214 -23.44 12.27 -35.47
CA LYS A 214 -24.49 11.83 -36.38
C LYS A 214 -25.46 13.02 -36.56
N PRO A 215 -25.69 13.51 -37.80
CA PRO A 215 -26.57 14.64 -38.01
C PRO A 215 -27.99 14.32 -37.51
N PRO A 216 -28.72 15.33 -36.99
CA PRO A 216 -30.10 15.13 -36.54
C PRO A 216 -30.98 14.67 -37.71
N ASN A 217 -31.74 13.60 -37.49
CA ASN A 217 -32.70 13.08 -38.44
C ASN A 217 -33.72 14.18 -38.73
N ARG A 218 -33.70 14.75 -39.93
CA ARG A 218 -34.79 15.66 -40.41
C ARG A 218 -35.92 14.76 -40.90
N SER A 219 -36.95 14.65 -40.07
CA SER A 219 -38.25 14.17 -40.46
C SER A 219 -39.14 15.36 -40.81
#